data_a1a3faa9cb5363253814ef0a853bb7cd
#
_entry.id   a1a3faa9cb5363253814ef0a853bb7cd
#
_cell.length_a   1.000
_cell.length_b   1.000
_cell.length_c   1.000
_cell.angle_alpha   90.00
_cell.angle_beta   90.00
_cell.angle_gamma   90.00
#
_symmetry.space_group_name_H-M   'P 1'
#
loop_
_entity.id
_entity.type
_entity.pdbx_description
1 polymer ?
#
loop_
_entity_poly.entity_id
_entity_poly.type
_entity_poly.pdbx_seq_one_letter_code
_entity_poly.pdbx_strand_id
1 'polypeptide(L)'
;TLTDEDGTVTTIKVGNATGNDYYATVDDTEKVYTIPATSLDDIQTELDQIAQLDTYPSIGSGNLKKEVITQNGETITYDSENEDQEEDVAAVAGGLGAVKLSEAADYSVDDVDLAGYGLDDTSRITVEVTYTSDAKDQTMTLYIGGENGSGDRYVMMNDSRIVYLISDEICNNILNQ
;
A
#
# COMPACT_ATOMS: atom_id res chain seq x y z
N THR A 1 -11.64 -19.63 6.68
CA THR A 1 -10.96 -20.87 6.27
C THR A 1 -9.63 -20.95 7.00
N LEU A 2 -9.31 -22.10 7.57
CA LEU A 2 -8.04 -22.38 8.24
C LEU A 2 -7.31 -23.45 7.40
N THR A 3 -6.02 -23.23 7.20
CA THR A 3 -5.14 -24.21 6.54
C THR A 3 -4.03 -24.54 7.52
N ASP A 4 -3.87 -25.81 7.85
CA ASP A 4 -2.80 -26.27 8.75
C ASP A 4 -1.50 -26.56 7.99
N GLU A 5 -0.44 -26.94 8.72
CA GLU A 5 0.91 -27.14 8.16
C GLU A 5 0.98 -28.29 7.14
N ASP A 6 0.07 -29.26 7.18
CA ASP A 6 0.00 -30.36 6.21
C ASP A 6 -0.88 -30.04 4.99
N GLY A 7 -1.44 -28.82 4.94
CA GLY A 7 -2.28 -28.35 3.84
C GLY A 7 -3.76 -28.74 3.96
N THR A 8 -4.17 -29.32 5.09
CA THR A 8 -5.58 -29.63 5.33
C THR A 8 -6.35 -28.32 5.52
N VAL A 9 -7.44 -28.16 4.77
CA VAL A 9 -8.28 -26.95 4.79
C VAL A 9 -9.56 -27.24 5.57
N THR A 10 -9.82 -26.43 6.60
CA THR A 10 -11.06 -26.45 7.39
C THR A 10 -11.81 -25.13 7.21
N THR A 11 -13.08 -25.19 6.85
CA THR A 11 -13.93 -24.00 6.69
C THR A 11 -14.92 -23.94 7.86
N ILE A 12 -14.85 -22.85 8.64
CA ILE A 12 -15.82 -22.55 9.67
C ILE A 12 -16.75 -21.46 9.14
N LYS A 13 -18.04 -21.74 9.09
CA LYS A 13 -19.08 -20.77 8.72
C LYS A 13 -19.76 -20.29 9.99
N VAL A 14 -19.65 -18.99 10.29
CA VAL A 14 -20.27 -18.37 11.47
C VAL A 14 -21.58 -17.72 11.06
N GLY A 15 -22.64 -18.02 11.81
CA GLY A 15 -23.99 -17.51 11.58
C GLY A 15 -24.40 -16.46 12.62
N ASN A 16 -25.69 -16.43 12.96
CA ASN A 16 -26.27 -15.45 13.87
C ASN A 16 -25.82 -15.66 15.32
N ALA A 17 -25.79 -14.57 16.10
CA ALA A 17 -25.55 -14.62 17.53
C ALA A 17 -26.71 -15.33 18.30
N THR A 18 -26.36 -16.01 19.37
CA THR A 18 -27.30 -16.63 20.30
C THR A 18 -26.78 -16.46 21.73
N GLY A 19 -27.30 -15.46 22.44
CA GLY A 19 -26.76 -15.07 23.74
C GLY A 19 -25.37 -14.50 23.63
N ASN A 20 -24.39 -15.12 24.31
CA ASN A 20 -22.96 -14.76 24.24
C ASN A 20 -22.17 -15.60 23.23
N ASP A 21 -22.86 -16.38 22.41
CA ASP A 21 -22.27 -17.31 21.46
C ASP A 21 -22.73 -16.99 20.02
N TYR A 22 -22.08 -17.58 19.03
CA TYR A 22 -22.54 -17.64 17.65
C TYR A 22 -22.81 -19.08 17.23
N TYR A 23 -23.83 -19.28 16.39
CA TYR A 23 -23.98 -20.55 15.67
C TYR A 23 -22.87 -20.71 14.64
N ALA A 24 -22.34 -21.92 14.50
CA ALA A 24 -21.31 -22.22 13.52
C ALA A 24 -21.48 -23.61 12.93
N THR A 25 -21.03 -23.79 11.69
CA THR A 25 -20.84 -25.10 11.06
C THR A 25 -19.38 -25.26 10.65
N VAL A 26 -18.90 -26.50 10.61
CA VAL A 26 -17.55 -26.85 10.17
C VAL A 26 -17.65 -27.63 8.87
N ASP A 27 -16.95 -27.19 7.86
CA ASP A 27 -17.01 -27.73 6.50
C ASP A 27 -18.46 -27.83 5.99
N ASP A 28 -18.79 -28.86 5.26
CA ASP A 28 -20.15 -29.11 4.75
C ASP A 28 -20.95 -30.05 5.65
N THR A 29 -20.67 -30.07 6.96
CA THR A 29 -21.41 -30.86 7.90
C THR A 29 -22.81 -30.28 8.19
N GLU A 30 -23.82 -31.13 8.39
CA GLU A 30 -25.17 -30.72 8.81
C GLU A 30 -25.24 -30.34 10.30
N LYS A 31 -24.14 -30.48 11.04
CA LYS A 31 -24.10 -30.18 12.47
C LYS A 31 -23.90 -28.68 12.69
N VAL A 32 -24.74 -28.14 13.59
CA VAL A 32 -24.61 -26.76 14.06
C VAL A 32 -24.04 -26.79 15.47
N TYR A 33 -23.01 -26.03 15.69
CA TYR A 33 -22.32 -25.82 16.96
C TYR A 33 -22.59 -24.42 17.49
N THR A 34 -22.30 -24.19 18.77
CA THR A 34 -22.15 -22.83 19.30
C THR A 34 -20.68 -22.58 19.62
N ILE A 35 -20.20 -21.40 19.28
CA ILE A 35 -18.83 -20.91 19.55
C ILE A 35 -18.97 -19.66 20.42
N PRO A 36 -18.30 -19.57 21.58
CA PRO A 36 -18.29 -18.33 22.37
C PRO A 36 -17.82 -17.14 21.54
N ALA A 37 -18.48 -15.98 21.68
CA ALA A 37 -18.06 -14.75 20.99
C ALA A 37 -16.59 -14.43 21.24
N THR A 38 -16.11 -14.61 22.48
CA THR A 38 -14.71 -14.39 22.85
C THR A 38 -13.71 -15.27 22.10
N SER A 39 -14.15 -16.46 21.61
CA SER A 39 -13.27 -17.32 20.78
C SER A 39 -13.13 -16.82 19.34
N LEU A 40 -13.99 -15.90 18.93
CA LEU A 40 -13.95 -15.30 17.60
C LEU A 40 -13.21 -13.94 17.60
N ASP A 41 -13.05 -13.30 18.76
CA ASP A 41 -12.40 -12.00 18.86
C ASP A 41 -10.98 -12.04 18.26
N ASP A 42 -10.23 -13.12 18.52
CA ASP A 42 -8.88 -13.30 17.96
C ASP A 42 -8.87 -13.67 16.46
N ILE A 43 -10.01 -14.20 15.94
CA ILE A 43 -10.13 -14.64 14.54
C ILE A 43 -10.72 -13.52 13.67
N GLN A 44 -11.50 -12.62 14.27
CA GLN A 44 -12.11 -11.46 13.63
C GLN A 44 -11.23 -10.21 13.72
N THR A 45 -9.92 -10.39 13.90
CA THR A 45 -8.95 -9.29 13.85
C THR A 45 -9.02 -8.62 12.48
N GLU A 46 -9.14 -7.30 12.47
CA GLU A 46 -9.15 -6.52 11.24
C GLU A 46 -7.82 -6.69 10.50
N LEU A 47 -7.85 -6.66 9.16
CA LEU A 47 -6.66 -6.87 8.33
C LEU A 47 -5.55 -5.88 8.65
N ASP A 48 -5.89 -4.63 8.97
CA ASP A 48 -4.96 -3.57 9.34
C ASP A 48 -4.14 -3.89 10.61
N GLN A 49 -4.67 -4.76 11.50
CA GLN A 49 -4.01 -5.16 12.74
C GLN A 49 -3.03 -6.33 12.56
N ILE A 50 -3.17 -7.11 11.51
CA ILE A 50 -2.36 -8.31 11.24
C ILE A 50 -1.52 -8.20 9.98
N ALA A 51 -1.83 -7.29 9.07
CA ALA A 51 -1.10 -7.12 7.84
C ALA A 51 0.30 -6.52 8.12
N GLN A 52 1.31 -7.11 7.50
CA GLN A 52 2.64 -6.53 7.49
C GLN A 52 2.72 -5.54 6.32
N LEU A 53 2.68 -4.25 6.64
CA LEU A 53 2.82 -3.18 5.65
C LEU A 53 4.27 -3.05 5.20
N ASP A 54 4.46 -2.47 4.01
CA ASP A 54 5.78 -2.18 3.48
C ASP A 54 6.51 -1.14 4.34
N THR A 55 7.83 -1.24 4.39
CA THR A 55 8.67 -0.25 5.06
C THR A 55 9.08 0.82 4.06
N TYR A 56 8.60 2.05 4.26
CA TYR A 56 9.00 3.18 3.44
C TYR A 56 10.38 3.69 3.88
N PRO A 57 11.33 3.95 2.94
CA PRO A 57 12.66 4.46 3.28
C PRO A 57 12.60 5.91 3.76
N SER A 58 13.56 6.30 4.59
CA SER A 58 13.73 7.70 4.98
C SER A 58 14.42 8.46 3.86
N ILE A 59 13.68 9.32 3.17
CA ILE A 59 14.17 10.16 2.06
C ILE A 59 14.02 11.63 2.45
N GLY A 60 14.99 12.45 2.06
CA GLY A 60 14.98 13.88 2.24
C GLY A 60 16.06 14.54 1.38
N SER A 61 16.15 15.87 1.39
CA SER A 61 17.10 16.63 0.55
C SER A 61 18.57 16.25 0.77
N GLY A 62 18.90 15.69 1.96
CA GLY A 62 20.29 15.29 2.25
C GLY A 62 20.71 13.95 1.64
N ASN A 63 19.77 13.12 1.18
CA ASN A 63 20.08 11.80 0.63
C ASN A 63 19.36 11.47 -0.68
N LEU A 64 18.43 12.29 -1.15
CA LEU A 64 17.86 12.17 -2.48
C LEU A 64 18.96 12.45 -3.51
N LYS A 65 19.13 11.54 -4.46
CA LYS A 65 20.06 11.68 -5.60
C LYS A 65 19.33 12.09 -6.87
N LYS A 66 18.26 11.38 -7.16
CA LYS A 66 17.52 11.58 -8.40
C LYS A 66 16.08 11.13 -8.24
N GLU A 67 15.18 11.87 -8.85
CA GLU A 67 13.80 11.47 -9.06
C GLU A 67 13.46 11.56 -10.54
N VAL A 68 12.80 10.53 -11.07
CA VAL A 68 12.35 10.48 -12.47
C VAL A 68 10.84 10.19 -12.46
N ILE A 69 10.08 11.17 -12.93
CA ILE A 69 8.61 11.06 -13.01
C ILE A 69 8.24 10.77 -14.46
N THR A 70 7.50 9.70 -14.70
CA THR A 70 6.97 9.35 -16.01
C THR A 70 5.45 9.35 -15.98
N GLN A 71 4.82 10.16 -16.82
CA GLN A 71 3.38 10.25 -16.96
C GLN A 71 3.02 10.41 -18.45
N ASN A 72 2.10 9.62 -18.95
CA ASN A 72 1.62 9.67 -20.34
C ASN A 72 2.76 9.62 -21.40
N GLY A 73 3.87 8.96 -21.07
CA GLY A 73 5.05 8.86 -21.94
C GLY A 73 5.99 10.07 -21.90
N GLU A 74 5.67 11.10 -21.13
CA GLU A 74 6.56 12.22 -20.85
C GLU A 74 7.34 11.96 -19.56
N THR A 75 8.60 12.43 -19.52
CA THR A 75 9.49 12.22 -18.38
C THR A 75 10.06 13.53 -17.89
N ILE A 76 9.97 13.76 -16.59
CA ILE A 76 10.61 14.86 -15.87
C ILE A 76 11.68 14.27 -14.96
N THR A 77 12.83 14.93 -14.85
CA THR A 77 13.93 14.46 -13.99
C THR A 77 14.39 15.58 -13.08
N TYR A 78 14.45 15.29 -11.78
CA TYR A 78 15.08 16.12 -10.75
C TYR A 78 16.37 15.42 -10.31
N ASP A 79 17.51 16.10 -10.43
CA ASP A 79 18.84 15.52 -10.18
C ASP A 79 19.60 16.42 -9.20
N SER A 80 20.00 15.86 -8.05
CA SER A 80 20.70 16.60 -7.00
C SER A 80 22.09 17.08 -7.39
N GLU A 81 22.66 16.57 -8.50
CA GLU A 81 23.92 17.04 -9.04
C GLU A 81 23.75 18.26 -9.96
N ASN A 82 22.52 18.64 -10.30
CA ASN A 82 22.20 19.81 -11.09
C ASN A 82 21.90 21.01 -10.19
N GLU A 83 22.84 21.93 -10.06
CA GLU A 83 22.73 23.15 -9.23
C GLU A 83 21.53 24.03 -9.60
N ASP A 84 21.09 24.01 -10.86
CA ASP A 84 19.93 24.79 -11.33
C ASP A 84 18.58 24.21 -10.82
N GLN A 85 18.59 23.01 -10.28
CA GLN A 85 17.39 22.30 -9.78
C GLN A 85 17.36 22.18 -8.23
N GLU A 86 18.21 22.89 -7.49
CA GLU A 86 18.33 22.75 -6.03
C GLU A 86 16.99 22.97 -5.31
N GLU A 87 16.21 23.98 -5.71
CA GLU A 87 14.91 24.28 -5.11
C GLU A 87 13.88 23.20 -5.44
N ASP A 88 13.84 22.72 -6.68
CA ASP A 88 12.92 21.66 -7.11
C ASP A 88 13.26 20.34 -6.42
N VAL A 89 14.55 19.96 -6.35
CA VAL A 89 15.03 18.77 -5.64
C VAL A 89 14.64 18.83 -4.15
N ALA A 90 14.75 20.00 -3.52
CA ALA A 90 14.35 20.17 -2.13
C ALA A 90 12.84 20.01 -1.95
N ALA A 91 12.03 20.52 -2.90
CA ALA A 91 10.58 20.40 -2.88
C ALA A 91 10.13 18.94 -3.00
N VAL A 92 10.58 18.20 -4.03
CA VAL A 92 10.23 16.79 -4.23
C VAL A 92 10.75 15.91 -3.11
N ALA A 93 11.95 16.18 -2.57
CA ALA A 93 12.47 15.49 -1.39
C ALA A 93 11.59 15.70 -0.14
N GLY A 94 10.98 16.87 -0.01
CA GLY A 94 10.01 17.17 1.05
C GLY A 94 8.74 16.32 0.90
N GLY A 95 8.21 16.20 -0.31
CA GLY A 95 7.08 15.32 -0.64
C GLY A 95 7.38 13.86 -0.35
N LEU A 96 8.52 13.35 -0.88
CA LEU A 96 8.97 11.98 -0.62
C LEU A 96 9.16 11.70 0.87
N GLY A 97 9.73 12.65 1.62
CA GLY A 97 9.95 12.50 3.07
C GLY A 97 8.67 12.53 3.91
N ALA A 98 7.57 13.03 3.37
CA ALA A 98 6.28 13.10 4.06
C ALA A 98 5.44 11.81 3.91
N VAL A 99 5.80 10.91 3.00
CA VAL A 99 5.07 9.65 2.75
C VAL A 99 5.02 8.77 4.00
N LYS A 100 3.83 8.24 4.30
CA LYS A 100 3.61 7.24 5.34
C LYS A 100 2.69 6.15 4.80
N LEU A 101 3.16 4.93 4.79
CA LEU A 101 2.40 3.74 4.39
C LEU A 101 1.68 3.18 5.61
N SER A 102 0.60 3.82 6.05
CA SER A 102 -0.14 3.48 7.27
C SER A 102 -1.59 3.09 7.03
N GLU A 103 -2.13 3.41 5.86
CA GLU A 103 -3.51 3.11 5.50
C GLU A 103 -3.54 2.40 4.13
N ALA A 104 -4.12 1.21 4.09
CA ALA A 104 -4.25 0.43 2.87
C ALA A 104 -5.72 0.41 2.40
N ALA A 105 -5.92 0.70 1.12
CA ALA A 105 -7.20 0.52 0.44
C ALA A 105 -7.39 -0.93 0.02
N ASP A 106 -6.30 -1.64 -0.30
CA ASP A 106 -6.29 -3.06 -0.65
C ASP A 106 -4.97 -3.68 -0.17
N TYR A 107 -5.04 -4.85 0.45
CA TYR A 107 -3.87 -5.55 0.99
C TYR A 107 -3.25 -6.55 0.02
N SER A 108 -3.89 -6.84 -1.12
CA SER A 108 -3.41 -7.81 -2.11
C SER A 108 -4.15 -7.66 -3.43
N VAL A 109 -4.00 -6.52 -4.10
CA VAL A 109 -4.69 -6.20 -5.35
C VAL A 109 -4.31 -7.19 -6.47
N ASP A 110 -5.30 -7.66 -7.22
CA ASP A 110 -5.09 -8.45 -8.44
C ASP A 110 -4.79 -7.54 -9.64
N ASP A 111 -4.05 -8.04 -10.64
CA ASP A 111 -3.68 -7.26 -11.84
C ASP A 111 -4.89 -6.71 -12.60
N VAL A 112 -6.00 -7.46 -12.60
CA VAL A 112 -7.24 -7.07 -13.29
C VAL A 112 -7.94 -5.90 -12.60
N ASP A 113 -7.66 -5.64 -11.33
CA ASP A 113 -8.30 -4.60 -10.52
C ASP A 113 -7.48 -3.30 -10.46
N LEU A 114 -6.21 -3.32 -10.92
CA LEU A 114 -5.32 -2.14 -10.93
C LEU A 114 -5.93 -0.94 -11.65
N ALA A 115 -6.66 -1.16 -12.74
CA ALA A 115 -7.33 -0.09 -13.48
C ALA A 115 -8.40 0.64 -12.64
N GLY A 116 -9.03 -0.05 -11.69
CA GLY A 116 -10.00 0.55 -10.75
C GLY A 116 -9.36 1.57 -9.81
N TYR A 117 -8.07 1.44 -9.53
CA TYR A 117 -7.27 2.35 -8.73
C TYR A 117 -6.49 3.37 -9.59
N GLY A 118 -6.56 3.27 -10.93
CA GLY A 118 -5.72 4.05 -11.84
C GLY A 118 -4.23 3.67 -11.76
N LEU A 119 -3.94 2.44 -11.34
CA LEU A 119 -2.58 1.91 -11.12
C LEU A 119 -2.11 0.98 -12.25
N ASP A 120 -2.93 0.80 -13.29
CA ASP A 120 -2.53 0.08 -14.49
C ASP A 120 -1.42 0.82 -15.28
N ASP A 121 -0.70 0.10 -16.13
CA ASP A 121 0.47 0.62 -16.86
C ASP A 121 0.18 1.84 -17.75
N THR A 122 -1.08 2.08 -18.12
CA THR A 122 -1.48 3.18 -19.01
C THR A 122 -1.95 4.42 -18.26
N SER A 123 -2.38 4.27 -17.01
CA SER A 123 -3.02 5.34 -16.23
C SER A 123 -2.13 5.89 -15.13
N ARG A 124 -1.26 5.05 -14.55
CA ARG A 124 -0.42 5.41 -13.41
C ARG A 124 0.65 6.43 -13.76
N ILE A 125 1.03 7.22 -12.77
CA ILE A 125 2.28 7.99 -12.78
C ILE A 125 3.35 7.11 -12.12
N THR A 126 4.50 6.97 -12.78
CA THR A 126 5.64 6.21 -12.23
C THR A 126 6.68 7.20 -11.73
N VAL A 127 7.08 7.06 -10.47
CA VAL A 127 8.11 7.88 -9.82
C VAL A 127 9.25 6.95 -9.40
N GLU A 128 10.37 7.00 -10.14
CA GLU A 128 11.59 6.25 -9.84
C GLU A 128 12.51 7.13 -9.01
N VAL A 129 12.89 6.67 -7.83
CA VAL A 129 13.70 7.44 -6.88
C VAL A 129 15.02 6.73 -6.62
N THR A 130 16.12 7.46 -6.77
CA THR A 130 17.46 7.04 -6.34
C THR A 130 17.87 7.86 -5.12
N TYR A 131 18.23 7.20 -4.04
CA TYR A 131 18.62 7.83 -2.78
C TYR A 131 19.77 7.09 -2.13
N THR A 132 20.51 7.74 -1.24
CA THR A 132 21.61 7.12 -0.48
C THR A 132 21.09 6.62 0.86
N SER A 133 21.36 5.35 1.17
CA SER A 133 21.17 4.74 2.51
C SER A 133 22.36 3.87 2.83
N ASP A 134 22.88 3.95 4.07
CA ASP A 134 24.07 3.20 4.52
C ASP A 134 25.29 3.37 3.57
N ALA A 135 25.51 4.59 3.08
CA ALA A 135 26.56 4.95 2.13
C ALA A 135 26.50 4.20 0.79
N LYS A 136 25.31 3.73 0.39
CA LYS A 136 25.05 3.07 -0.90
C LYS A 136 23.84 3.70 -1.56
N ASP A 137 23.88 3.77 -2.87
CA ASP A 137 22.71 4.16 -3.64
C ASP A 137 21.70 3.01 -3.66
N GLN A 138 20.47 3.37 -3.38
CA GLN A 138 19.29 2.51 -3.39
C GLN A 138 18.28 3.09 -4.39
N THR A 139 17.42 2.25 -4.89
CA THR A 139 16.32 2.67 -5.75
C THR A 139 14.99 2.18 -5.19
N MET A 140 13.96 2.98 -5.38
CA MET A 140 12.58 2.56 -5.18
C MET A 140 11.71 3.14 -6.29
N THR A 141 10.54 2.55 -6.49
CA THR A 141 9.53 3.04 -7.41
C THR A 141 8.22 3.25 -6.66
N LEU A 142 7.60 4.42 -6.83
CA LEU A 142 6.22 4.66 -6.45
C LEU A 142 5.36 4.69 -7.72
N TYR A 143 4.20 4.07 -7.64
CA TYR A 143 3.15 4.17 -8.64
C TYR A 143 2.01 4.97 -8.04
N ILE A 144 1.71 6.13 -8.61
CA ILE A 144 0.64 7.02 -8.15
C ILE A 144 -0.54 6.87 -9.11
N GLY A 145 -1.66 6.47 -8.58
CA GLY A 145 -2.92 6.22 -9.30
C GLY A 145 -3.91 7.37 -9.21
N GLY A 146 -5.20 7.03 -9.30
CA GLY A 146 -6.31 7.96 -9.25
C GLY A 146 -6.62 8.45 -7.83
N GLU A 147 -7.52 9.44 -7.73
CA GLU A 147 -8.05 9.95 -6.47
C GLU A 147 -9.14 9.03 -5.92
N ASN A 148 -9.23 8.91 -4.59
CA ASN A 148 -10.29 8.14 -3.92
C ASN A 148 -11.59 8.95 -3.71
N GLY A 149 -11.60 10.23 -4.10
CA GLY A 149 -12.72 11.16 -3.90
C GLY A 149 -12.83 11.73 -2.49
N SER A 150 -11.88 11.42 -1.58
CA SER A 150 -11.83 11.93 -0.20
C SER A 150 -10.57 12.75 0.08
N GLY A 151 -9.80 13.07 -0.94
CA GLY A 151 -8.58 13.90 -0.84
C GLY A 151 -7.29 13.09 -0.77
N ASP A 152 -7.35 11.78 -1.06
CA ASP A 152 -6.19 10.91 -1.14
C ASP A 152 -6.07 10.29 -2.54
N ARG A 153 -4.89 9.81 -2.87
CA ARG A 153 -4.60 9.03 -4.07
C ARG A 153 -4.18 7.61 -3.71
N TYR A 154 -4.47 6.69 -4.61
CA TYR A 154 -4.00 5.32 -4.52
C TYR A 154 -2.53 5.24 -4.90
N VAL A 155 -1.72 4.58 -4.06
CA VAL A 155 -0.27 4.47 -4.28
C VAL A 155 0.19 3.03 -4.03
N MET A 156 1.08 2.53 -4.87
CA MET A 156 1.82 1.28 -4.66
C MET A 156 3.32 1.55 -4.65
N MET A 157 4.09 0.68 -4.01
CA MET A 157 5.55 0.79 -3.94
C MET A 157 6.23 -0.48 -4.43
N ASN A 158 7.20 -0.35 -5.32
CA ASN A 158 8.00 -1.45 -5.88
C ASN A 158 7.09 -2.58 -6.43
N ASP A 159 7.41 -3.82 -6.07
CA ASP A 159 6.63 -5.02 -6.45
C ASP A 159 5.54 -5.37 -5.41
N SER A 160 5.25 -4.46 -4.46
CA SER A 160 4.18 -4.67 -3.48
C SER A 160 2.82 -4.78 -4.15
N ARG A 161 1.96 -5.61 -3.57
CA ARG A 161 0.56 -5.76 -3.98
C ARG A 161 -0.39 -4.97 -3.09
N ILE A 162 0.14 -4.20 -2.14
CA ILE A 162 -0.67 -3.37 -1.24
C ILE A 162 -0.91 -2.02 -1.91
N VAL A 163 -2.17 -1.62 -1.99
CA VAL A 163 -2.58 -0.29 -2.44
C VAL A 163 -2.78 0.59 -1.21
N TYR A 164 -1.97 1.62 -1.08
CA TYR A 164 -2.02 2.59 0.01
C TYR A 164 -2.86 3.81 -0.36
N LEU A 165 -3.32 4.52 0.67
CA LEU A 165 -3.90 5.85 0.56
C LEU A 165 -2.88 6.90 1.06
N ILE A 166 -2.55 7.84 0.19
CA ILE A 166 -1.65 8.96 0.50
C ILE A 166 -2.34 10.25 0.07
N SER A 167 -2.30 11.27 0.93
CA SER A 167 -2.99 12.52 0.63
C SER A 167 -2.56 13.12 -0.71
N ASP A 168 -3.51 13.70 -1.43
CA ASP A 168 -3.27 14.34 -2.73
C ASP A 168 -2.23 15.46 -2.62
N GLU A 169 -2.20 16.19 -1.49
CA GLU A 169 -1.18 17.20 -1.20
C GLU A 169 0.25 16.61 -1.20
N ILE A 170 0.46 15.45 -0.55
CA ILE A 170 1.77 14.79 -0.53
C ILE A 170 2.12 14.30 -1.95
N CYS A 171 1.18 13.70 -2.67
CA CYS A 171 1.39 13.28 -4.04
C CYS A 171 1.75 14.45 -4.96
N ASN A 172 1.07 15.60 -4.84
CA ASN A 172 1.38 16.81 -5.60
C ASN A 172 2.78 17.35 -5.26
N ASN A 173 3.19 17.32 -3.99
CA ASN A 173 4.54 17.70 -3.60
C ASN A 173 5.62 16.79 -4.20
N ILE A 174 5.37 15.46 -4.25
CA ILE A 174 6.24 14.50 -4.94
C ILE A 174 6.35 14.86 -6.44
N LEU A 175 5.24 15.23 -7.07
CA LEU A 175 5.19 15.56 -8.50
C LEU A 175 5.64 17.00 -8.82
N ASN A 176 5.97 17.81 -7.82
CA ASN A 176 6.30 19.23 -7.92
C ASN A 176 5.19 20.04 -8.64
N GLN A 177 3.93 19.84 -8.22
CA GLN A 177 2.70 20.43 -8.78
C GLN A 177 1.96 21.31 -7.78
#